data_4f34ac2724274dba711fec2d0c4e9be0
#
_entry.id   4f34ac2724274dba711fec2d0c4e9be0
#
_cell.length_a   1.000
_cell.length_b   1.000
_cell.length_c   1.000
_cell.angle_alpha   90.00
_cell.angle_beta   90.00
_cell.angle_gamma   90.00
#
_symmetry.space_group_name_H-M   'P 1'
#
loop_
_entity.id
_entity.type
_entity.pdbx_description
1 polymer ?
#
loop_
_entity_poly.entity_id
_entity_poly.type
_entity_poly.pdbx_seq_one_letter_code
_entity_poly.pdbx_strand_id
1 'polypeptide(L)'
;MTRRTFLGTAVLSAAGCVTGGLKAGAQYGGWARGHFQIHFIYTGAGESLFLIFPDGTTMLLDCGDFAAGARGDLALPLLPNDSLHAGEWIARYVRRVNPNGSDVDYLLVSHFHRDHVGTCQWYRDIVRHGNRDYYLSGFALAAETLNFRTALDRTGGRFDTHELFEPSENHIPYLMDCLYGHLRARDGLSVEKFRVGATDQIVCRRGGAAGFSVRNVCANGRLALPDGMIIDVIRRGGKMPWFWNENHLSCGNVFSYGKFRFFTAGDFSGPAMDAQGETFWPEEELARVLDAPVSVAKVNHHGFKSMPDSLLRKMCAKVYPVCTWDVLHLTDDCLARFADPQNVTPDTVLVPGCFGTVRRTEANAAGRKLFPGPVYAGVHTVVDVPSGGETFTLTLLDARDEDMRIVDERRF
;
A
#
# COMPACT_ATOMS: atom_id res chain seq x y z
N MET A 1 -43.07 -9.81 46.58
CA MET A 1 -43.97 -10.55 45.67
C MET A 1 -43.39 -10.53 44.29
N THR A 2 -43.05 -11.68 43.84
CA THR A 2 -42.61 -12.26 42.57
C THR A 2 -42.21 -11.35 41.39
N ARG A 3 -40.90 -11.32 41.10
CA ARG A 3 -40.29 -10.96 39.81
C ARG A 3 -40.56 -12.09 38.81
N ARG A 4 -41.15 -11.79 37.67
CA ARG A 4 -41.18 -12.67 36.50
C ARG A 4 -40.08 -12.25 35.55
N THR A 5 -39.09 -13.16 35.36
CA THR A 5 -38.02 -13.09 34.34
C THR A 5 -38.62 -13.46 33.00
N PHE A 6 -38.49 -12.58 32.01
CA PHE A 6 -38.78 -12.90 30.60
C PHE A 6 -37.44 -13.25 29.93
N LEU A 7 -37.25 -14.52 29.61
CA LEU A 7 -36.21 -15.01 28.70
C LEU A 7 -36.74 -14.82 27.27
N GLY A 8 -36.18 -13.85 26.58
CA GLY A 8 -36.37 -13.72 25.14
C GLY A 8 -35.23 -14.43 24.41
N THR A 9 -35.55 -15.53 23.76
CA THR A 9 -34.65 -16.27 22.88
C THR A 9 -34.52 -15.49 21.58
N ALA A 10 -33.39 -14.82 21.38
CA ALA A 10 -33.04 -14.23 20.07
C ALA A 10 -32.47 -15.34 19.20
N VAL A 11 -33.17 -15.69 18.16
CA VAL A 11 -32.71 -16.53 17.08
C VAL A 11 -31.75 -15.69 16.20
N LEU A 12 -30.47 -15.91 16.33
CA LEU A 12 -29.45 -15.40 15.41
C LEU A 12 -29.49 -16.26 14.13
N SER A 13 -30.01 -15.72 13.07
CA SER A 13 -29.80 -16.27 11.72
C SER A 13 -28.34 -16.09 11.33
N ALA A 14 -27.57 -17.15 11.36
CA ALA A 14 -26.18 -17.21 10.89
C ALA A 14 -26.18 -17.17 9.35
N ALA A 15 -25.91 -16.01 8.76
CA ALA A 15 -25.38 -15.95 7.39
C ALA A 15 -23.94 -16.44 7.44
N GLY A 16 -23.63 -17.46 6.64
CA GLY A 16 -22.44 -18.28 6.74
C GLY A 16 -21.12 -17.53 6.57
N CYS A 17 -20.48 -17.18 7.67
CA CYS A 17 -19.03 -17.03 7.74
C CYS A 17 -18.46 -18.40 8.11
N VAL A 18 -17.69 -19.01 7.22
CA VAL A 18 -16.93 -20.21 7.53
C VAL A 18 -15.86 -19.80 8.54
N THR A 19 -16.11 -20.00 9.82
CA THR A 19 -15.15 -19.79 10.88
C THR A 19 -14.11 -20.91 10.83
N GLY A 20 -13.03 -20.71 10.10
CA GLY A 20 -11.77 -21.41 10.35
C GLY A 20 -11.30 -21.05 11.76
N GLY A 21 -10.91 -22.03 12.57
CA GLY A 21 -10.57 -21.85 13.97
C GLY A 21 -9.49 -20.78 14.17
N LEU A 22 -9.78 -19.84 15.05
CA LEU A 22 -8.88 -18.77 15.48
C LEU A 22 -7.53 -19.36 15.95
N LYS A 23 -6.46 -19.04 15.24
CA LYS A 23 -5.07 -19.27 15.68
C LYS A 23 -4.51 -18.08 16.46
N ALA A 24 -5.37 -17.27 17.08
CA ALA A 24 -4.93 -16.12 17.88
C ALA A 24 -3.85 -16.54 18.90
N GLY A 25 -2.73 -15.83 18.89
CA GLY A 25 -1.55 -16.15 19.71
C GLY A 25 -0.56 -17.14 19.08
N ALA A 26 -0.92 -17.79 17.95
CA ALA A 26 0.04 -18.59 17.20
C ALA A 26 1.04 -17.70 16.44
N GLN A 27 2.24 -18.24 16.23
CA GLN A 27 3.25 -17.58 15.41
C GLN A 27 2.92 -17.74 13.92
N TYR A 28 3.17 -16.70 13.14
CA TYR A 28 2.94 -16.74 11.71
C TYR A 28 3.88 -17.73 11.01
N GLY A 29 3.33 -18.60 10.15
CA GLY A 29 4.06 -19.71 9.54
C GLY A 29 4.93 -19.34 8.33
N GLY A 30 4.88 -18.09 7.87
CA GLY A 30 5.64 -17.64 6.70
C GLY A 30 5.04 -18.03 5.35
N TRP A 31 5.80 -17.77 4.28
CA TRP A 31 5.41 -18.07 2.91
C TRP A 31 5.60 -19.55 2.56
N ALA A 32 4.70 -20.05 1.73
CA ALA A 32 4.80 -21.39 1.12
C ALA A 32 4.89 -21.27 -0.41
N ARG A 33 5.70 -22.13 -1.06
CA ARG A 33 5.84 -22.15 -2.51
C ARG A 33 4.48 -22.36 -3.19
N GLY A 34 4.22 -21.56 -4.21
CA GLY A 34 2.92 -21.54 -4.90
C GLY A 34 1.90 -20.57 -4.30
N HIS A 35 2.19 -19.95 -3.15
CA HIS A 35 1.35 -18.92 -2.58
C HIS A 35 1.79 -17.53 -3.05
N PHE A 36 0.83 -16.66 -3.36
CA PHE A 36 1.06 -15.24 -3.53
C PHE A 36 0.76 -14.54 -2.20
N GLN A 37 1.74 -13.83 -1.64
CA GLN A 37 1.55 -13.08 -0.40
C GLN A 37 1.75 -11.59 -0.59
N ILE A 38 0.94 -10.81 0.12
CA ILE A 38 1.02 -9.35 0.18
C ILE A 38 1.05 -8.95 1.65
N HIS A 39 2.17 -8.36 2.08
CA HIS A 39 2.36 -7.86 3.43
C HIS A 39 2.25 -6.34 3.42
N PHE A 40 1.28 -5.78 4.12
CA PHE A 40 1.18 -4.36 4.43
C PHE A 40 1.91 -4.15 5.76
N ILE A 41 3.09 -3.52 5.71
CA ILE A 41 3.96 -3.39 6.87
C ILE A 41 3.60 -2.11 7.61
N TYR A 42 3.12 -2.23 8.83
CA TYR A 42 2.85 -1.08 9.68
C TYR A 42 4.11 -0.68 10.44
N THR A 43 4.51 0.58 10.31
CA THR A 43 5.57 1.21 11.11
C THR A 43 5.10 2.46 11.83
N GLY A 44 3.97 3.04 11.41
CA GLY A 44 3.49 4.34 11.91
C GLY A 44 4.16 5.56 11.27
N ALA A 45 4.98 5.36 10.22
CA ALA A 45 5.76 6.44 9.61
C ALA A 45 5.64 6.52 8.07
N GLY A 46 4.70 5.82 7.48
CA GLY A 46 4.48 5.83 6.02
C GLY A 46 3.95 4.51 5.49
N GLU A 47 4.04 4.36 4.19
CA GLU A 47 3.59 3.19 3.45
C GLU A 47 4.75 2.26 3.12
N SER A 48 4.52 0.95 3.28
CA SER A 48 5.42 -0.07 2.78
C SER A 48 4.66 -1.39 2.58
N LEU A 49 4.82 -1.99 1.41
CA LEU A 49 4.29 -3.30 1.09
C LEU A 49 5.42 -4.24 0.66
N PHE A 50 5.39 -5.46 1.16
CA PHE A 50 6.28 -6.51 0.68
C PHE A 50 5.47 -7.64 0.04
N LEU A 51 5.78 -7.96 -1.21
CA LEU A 51 5.07 -8.97 -1.98
C LEU A 51 5.99 -10.16 -2.26
N ILE A 52 5.46 -11.37 -2.09
CA ILE A 52 6.14 -12.61 -2.44
C ILE A 52 5.29 -13.33 -3.48
N PHE A 53 5.80 -13.40 -4.72
CA PHE A 53 5.12 -14.05 -5.83
C PHE A 53 5.10 -15.58 -5.68
N PRO A 54 4.24 -16.30 -6.39
CA PRO A 54 4.09 -17.73 -6.16
C PRO A 54 5.35 -18.58 -6.40
N ASP A 55 6.30 -18.08 -7.18
CA ASP A 55 7.58 -18.74 -7.42
C ASP A 55 8.71 -18.33 -6.43
N GLY A 56 8.41 -17.41 -5.51
CA GLY A 56 9.37 -16.86 -4.56
C GLY A 56 10.07 -15.58 -5.04
N THR A 57 9.71 -15.03 -6.20
CA THR A 57 10.12 -13.67 -6.61
C THR A 57 9.56 -12.66 -5.63
N THR A 58 10.34 -11.62 -5.29
CA THR A 58 9.98 -10.67 -4.24
C THR A 58 10.00 -9.23 -4.73
N MET A 59 9.13 -8.40 -4.12
CA MET A 59 9.03 -6.98 -4.39
C MET A 59 8.82 -6.20 -3.10
N LEU A 60 9.62 -5.16 -2.87
CA LEU A 60 9.33 -4.11 -1.90
C LEU A 60 8.71 -2.92 -2.66
N LEU A 61 7.48 -2.58 -2.32
CA LEU A 61 6.75 -1.44 -2.86
C LEU A 61 6.66 -0.40 -1.76
N ASP A 62 7.30 0.72 -1.96
CA ASP A 62 7.48 1.81 -1.03
C ASP A 62 8.20 1.43 0.28
N CYS A 63 8.83 2.40 0.90
CA CYS A 63 9.53 2.29 2.16
C CYS A 63 9.50 3.64 2.85
N GLY A 64 8.32 4.04 3.27
CA GLY A 64 8.06 5.33 3.89
C GLY A 64 8.78 5.48 5.23
N ASP A 65 9.31 6.66 5.48
CA ASP A 65 9.96 7.02 6.73
C ASP A 65 9.72 8.52 6.99
N PHE A 66 8.47 8.83 7.27
CA PHE A 66 8.08 10.19 7.64
C PHE A 66 8.42 10.43 9.10
N ALA A 67 9.07 11.55 9.36
CA ALA A 67 9.62 11.89 10.67
C ALA A 67 8.60 11.81 11.82
N ALA A 68 8.85 10.92 12.78
CA ALA A 68 8.20 11.03 14.08
C ALA A 68 8.44 12.45 14.61
N GLY A 69 7.40 13.15 15.03
CA GLY A 69 7.48 14.54 15.50
C GLY A 69 7.30 15.61 14.41
N ALA A 70 7.47 15.30 13.12
CA ALA A 70 7.14 16.27 12.06
C ALA A 70 5.62 16.59 12.00
N ARG A 71 4.78 15.70 12.52
CA ARG A 71 3.32 15.86 12.62
C ARG A 71 2.84 16.10 14.06
N GLY A 72 3.74 16.14 15.06
CA GLY A 72 3.37 16.34 16.45
C GLY A 72 2.33 15.33 16.93
N ASP A 73 1.24 15.81 17.54
CA ASP A 73 0.15 15.00 18.08
C ASP A 73 -0.68 14.26 17.00
N LEU A 74 -0.44 14.53 15.72
CA LEU A 74 -1.12 13.85 14.61
C LEU A 74 -0.41 12.55 14.18
N ALA A 75 0.83 12.33 14.63
CA ALA A 75 1.57 11.12 14.31
C ALA A 75 1.01 9.91 15.04
N LEU A 76 0.89 8.78 14.34
CA LEU A 76 0.68 7.49 14.98
C LEU A 76 1.98 6.97 15.60
N PRO A 77 1.91 6.05 16.57
CA PRO A 77 3.11 5.53 17.23
C PRO A 77 4.00 4.75 16.24
N LEU A 78 5.29 4.98 16.32
CA LEU A 78 6.28 4.16 15.64
C LEU A 78 6.36 2.79 16.32
N LEU A 79 6.20 1.72 15.56
CA LEU A 79 6.23 0.35 16.07
C LEU A 79 7.33 -0.48 15.38
N PRO A 80 7.92 -1.43 16.14
CA PRO A 80 7.62 -1.83 17.54
C PRO A 80 7.92 -0.76 18.59
N ASN A 81 8.86 0.15 18.33
CA ASN A 81 9.27 1.24 19.22
C ASN A 81 10.15 2.25 18.43
N ASP A 82 10.64 3.28 19.11
CA ASP A 82 11.45 4.36 18.54
C ASP A 82 12.97 4.14 18.59
N SER A 83 13.43 2.94 18.94
CA SER A 83 14.87 2.63 19.00
C SER A 83 15.53 2.53 17.62
N LEU A 84 14.73 2.23 16.59
CA LEU A 84 15.13 2.21 15.18
C LEU A 84 14.16 3.07 14.37
N HIS A 85 14.54 3.37 13.15
CA HIS A 85 13.69 4.10 12.22
C HIS A 85 12.83 3.19 11.37
N ALA A 86 11.81 3.74 10.71
CA ALA A 86 10.86 2.95 9.92
C ALA A 86 11.55 2.11 8.86
N GLY A 87 12.52 2.67 8.13
CA GLY A 87 13.27 1.93 7.10
C GLY A 87 14.04 0.72 7.66
N GLU A 88 14.58 0.81 8.88
CA GLU A 88 15.25 -0.31 9.55
C GLU A 88 14.24 -1.36 10.01
N TRP A 89 13.10 -0.95 10.58
CA TRP A 89 12.03 -1.88 10.97
C TRP A 89 11.45 -2.62 9.77
N ILE A 90 11.24 -1.92 8.64
CA ILE A 90 10.82 -2.53 7.38
C ILE A 90 11.84 -3.58 6.92
N ALA A 91 13.13 -3.24 6.91
CA ALA A 91 14.17 -4.17 6.49
C ALA A 91 14.23 -5.41 7.39
N ARG A 92 14.10 -5.26 8.70
CA ARG A 92 14.04 -6.39 9.66
C ARG A 92 12.82 -7.27 9.42
N TYR A 93 11.65 -6.66 9.19
CA TYR A 93 10.44 -7.39 8.84
C TYR A 93 10.62 -8.19 7.55
N VAL A 94 11.08 -7.52 6.47
CA VAL A 94 11.32 -8.14 5.18
C VAL A 94 12.27 -9.34 5.31
N ARG A 95 13.41 -9.19 5.97
CA ARG A 95 14.38 -10.30 6.15
C ARG A 95 13.78 -11.50 6.90
N ARG A 96 12.76 -11.29 7.71
CA ARG A 96 12.10 -12.35 8.48
C ARG A 96 11.12 -13.15 7.63
N VAL A 97 10.42 -12.51 6.69
CA VAL A 97 9.40 -13.17 5.85
C VAL A 97 9.90 -13.52 4.44
N ASN A 98 10.99 -12.90 3.99
CA ASN A 98 11.54 -13.09 2.66
C ASN A 98 12.21 -14.47 2.50
N PRO A 99 11.71 -15.34 1.60
CA PRO A 99 12.32 -16.65 1.36
C PRO A 99 13.75 -16.57 0.78
N ASN A 100 14.16 -15.38 0.30
CA ASN A 100 15.48 -15.13 -0.26
C ASN A 100 16.44 -14.39 0.70
N GLY A 101 16.07 -14.29 1.98
CA GLY A 101 16.85 -13.59 2.99
C GLY A 101 16.91 -12.08 2.75
N SER A 102 18.09 -11.54 2.42
CA SER A 102 18.26 -10.10 2.15
C SER A 102 18.02 -9.70 0.69
N ASP A 103 17.91 -10.67 -0.23
CA ASP A 103 17.80 -10.38 -1.67
C ASP A 103 16.35 -10.08 -2.05
N VAL A 104 16.13 -8.92 -2.65
CA VAL A 104 14.83 -8.45 -3.14
C VAL A 104 14.92 -8.22 -4.65
N ASP A 105 14.03 -8.87 -5.42
CA ASP A 105 14.11 -8.82 -6.88
C ASP A 105 13.69 -7.48 -7.47
N TYR A 106 12.66 -6.87 -6.88
CA TYR A 106 12.11 -5.59 -7.33
C TYR A 106 11.98 -4.60 -6.17
N LEU A 107 12.41 -3.38 -6.44
CA LEU A 107 12.08 -2.19 -5.66
C LEU A 107 11.13 -1.36 -6.52
N LEU A 108 9.92 -1.10 -6.07
CA LEU A 108 8.99 -0.20 -6.75
C LEU A 108 8.76 1.04 -5.89
N VAL A 109 9.04 2.21 -6.45
CA VAL A 109 8.66 3.50 -5.87
C VAL A 109 7.36 3.95 -6.54
N SER A 110 6.28 4.05 -5.77
CA SER A 110 5.00 4.52 -6.30
C SER A 110 5.09 5.98 -6.75
N HIS A 111 5.62 6.85 -5.89
CA HIS A 111 5.86 8.27 -6.16
C HIS A 111 6.86 8.86 -5.14
N PHE A 112 7.24 10.12 -5.30
CA PHE A 112 8.36 10.72 -4.56
C PHE A 112 7.91 11.58 -3.36
N HIS A 113 7.04 11.03 -2.47
CA HIS A 113 6.79 11.60 -1.15
C HIS A 113 7.54 10.86 -0.04
N ARG A 114 7.80 11.53 1.08
CA ARG A 114 8.60 11.02 2.19
C ARG A 114 8.00 9.80 2.86
N ASP A 115 6.69 9.76 2.98
CA ASP A 115 5.94 8.64 3.52
C ASP A 115 5.86 7.43 2.57
N HIS A 116 6.54 7.51 1.41
CA HIS A 116 6.72 6.42 0.43
C HIS A 116 8.18 6.06 0.17
N VAL A 117 9.10 7.03 0.25
CA VAL A 117 10.52 6.76 -0.05
C VAL A 117 11.47 7.08 1.11
N GLY A 118 10.99 7.76 2.14
CA GLY A 118 11.82 8.32 3.19
C GLY A 118 12.51 9.59 2.75
N THR A 119 13.83 9.70 2.93
CA THR A 119 14.66 10.85 2.56
C THR A 119 14.38 12.11 3.35
N CYS A 120 14.11 11.96 4.65
CA CYS A 120 13.90 13.11 5.49
C CYS A 120 15.22 13.69 6.01
N GLN A 121 15.57 14.89 5.55
CA GLN A 121 16.78 15.61 5.92
C GLN A 121 16.88 15.99 7.41
N TRP A 122 15.79 15.88 8.16
CA TRP A 122 15.67 16.41 9.50
C TRP A 122 16.35 15.56 10.59
N TYR A 123 16.78 14.32 10.28
CA TYR A 123 17.23 13.42 11.34
C TYR A 123 18.43 12.57 11.07
N ARG A 124 19.10 12.68 9.87
CA ARG A 124 19.91 11.56 9.45
C ARG A 124 21.29 11.91 9.09
N ASP A 125 22.15 10.94 9.36
CA ASP A 125 23.48 10.92 8.81
C ASP A 125 23.41 10.99 7.30
N ILE A 126 24.23 11.89 6.74
CA ILE A 126 24.42 12.01 5.31
C ILE A 126 25.46 10.97 4.93
N VAL A 127 25.10 10.10 3.99
CA VAL A 127 26.07 9.20 3.36
C VAL A 127 26.65 9.89 2.13
N ARG A 128 27.97 9.97 2.08
CA ARG A 128 28.72 10.51 0.94
C ARG A 128 29.23 9.38 0.08
N HIS A 129 28.83 9.40 -1.19
CA HIS A 129 29.35 8.49 -2.20
C HIS A 129 29.88 9.27 -3.41
N GLY A 130 31.20 9.43 -3.49
CA GLY A 130 31.81 10.30 -4.50
C GLY A 130 31.44 11.76 -4.28
N ASN A 131 30.78 12.37 -5.26
CA ASN A 131 30.28 13.77 -5.21
C ASN A 131 28.79 13.85 -4.87
N ARG A 132 28.17 12.75 -4.41
CA ARG A 132 26.74 12.66 -4.17
C ARG A 132 26.46 12.29 -2.72
N ASP A 133 25.49 12.94 -2.14
CA ASP A 133 25.05 12.73 -0.77
C ASP A 133 23.59 12.28 -0.77
N TYR A 134 23.23 11.39 0.14
CA TYR A 134 21.85 11.03 0.43
C TYR A 134 21.64 10.78 1.93
N TYR A 135 20.39 10.88 2.39
CA TYR A 135 20.07 10.68 3.79
C TYR A 135 19.72 9.23 4.08
N LEU A 136 20.16 8.70 5.21
CA LEU A 136 19.80 7.37 5.71
C LEU A 136 18.36 7.39 6.27
N SER A 137 17.37 7.24 5.40
CA SER A 137 15.97 7.22 5.72
C SER A 137 15.20 6.35 4.71
N GLY A 138 14.14 5.69 5.11
CA GLY A 138 13.32 4.86 4.22
C GLY A 138 14.11 3.84 3.42
N PHE A 139 14.05 3.91 2.08
CA PHE A 139 14.81 2.99 1.22
C PHE A 139 16.31 3.01 1.45
N ALA A 140 16.90 4.16 1.79
CA ALA A 140 18.33 4.24 2.05
C ALA A 140 18.72 3.40 3.26
N LEU A 141 17.94 3.44 4.35
CA LEU A 141 18.15 2.59 5.52
C LEU A 141 17.86 1.12 5.22
N ALA A 142 16.78 0.83 4.51
CA ALA A 142 16.48 -0.54 4.11
C ALA A 142 17.62 -1.14 3.26
N ALA A 143 18.21 -0.35 2.38
CA ALA A 143 19.32 -0.76 1.52
C ALA A 143 20.65 -1.03 2.27
N GLU A 144 20.79 -0.61 3.53
CA GLU A 144 21.96 -1.01 4.34
C GLU A 144 21.99 -2.52 4.62
N THR A 145 20.82 -3.18 4.59
CA THR A 145 20.69 -4.60 4.91
C THR A 145 19.96 -5.44 3.87
N LEU A 146 19.31 -4.81 2.89
CA LEU A 146 18.65 -5.47 1.77
C LEU A 146 19.41 -5.18 0.47
N ASN A 147 19.43 -6.17 -0.43
CA ASN A 147 20.02 -6.07 -1.76
C ASN A 147 18.90 -6.00 -2.79
N PHE A 148 18.85 -4.94 -3.59
CA PHE A 148 17.84 -4.77 -4.63
C PHE A 148 18.42 -5.05 -6.02
N ARG A 149 17.70 -5.82 -6.86
CA ARG A 149 18.15 -6.14 -8.22
C ARG A 149 17.65 -5.14 -9.26
N THR A 150 16.37 -4.78 -9.19
CA THR A 150 15.75 -3.87 -10.16
C THR A 150 14.88 -2.87 -9.43
N ALA A 151 15.19 -1.59 -9.59
CA ALA A 151 14.32 -0.51 -9.15
C ALA A 151 13.43 -0.05 -10.30
N LEU A 152 12.19 0.21 -9.97
CA LEU A 152 11.16 0.75 -10.87
C LEU A 152 10.61 2.03 -10.24
N ASP A 153 10.57 3.11 -11.00
CA ASP A 153 9.88 4.33 -10.64
C ASP A 153 9.29 5.02 -11.88
N ARG A 154 8.51 6.06 -11.69
CA ARG A 154 7.83 6.80 -12.75
C ARG A 154 8.78 7.52 -13.72
N THR A 155 10.06 7.70 -13.36
CA THR A 155 11.08 8.40 -14.16
C THR A 155 12.15 7.49 -14.74
N GLY A 156 12.40 6.32 -14.12
CA GLY A 156 13.49 5.41 -14.45
C GLY A 156 14.85 5.94 -13.98
N GLY A 157 14.84 6.66 -12.87
CA GLY A 157 16.06 7.27 -12.31
C GLY A 157 16.59 8.43 -13.17
N ARG A 158 15.74 9.07 -13.97
CA ARG A 158 16.09 10.26 -14.76
C ARG A 158 15.50 11.50 -14.11
N PHE A 159 16.21 12.06 -13.18
CA PHE A 159 15.78 13.21 -12.40
C PHE A 159 16.21 14.56 -13.00
N ASP A 160 17.00 14.54 -14.04
CA ASP A 160 17.46 15.70 -14.84
C ASP A 160 16.48 16.10 -15.95
N THR A 161 15.58 15.22 -16.35
CA THR A 161 14.60 15.48 -17.38
C THR A 161 13.32 16.03 -16.77
N HIS A 162 13.15 17.27 -16.60
CA HIS A 162 12.01 18.10 -16.18
C HIS A 162 10.58 17.53 -16.24
N GLU A 163 10.41 16.22 -16.15
CA GLU A 163 9.12 15.57 -16.12
C GLU A 163 8.53 15.66 -14.70
N LEU A 164 7.91 16.82 -14.42
CA LEU A 164 6.86 16.92 -13.43
C LEU A 164 7.30 16.54 -12.01
N PHE A 165 8.20 17.32 -11.41
CA PHE A 165 8.44 17.22 -9.98
C PHE A 165 7.67 18.33 -9.25
N GLU A 166 7.03 17.95 -8.14
CA GLU A 166 6.40 18.95 -7.28
C GLU A 166 7.49 19.86 -6.70
N PRO A 167 7.39 21.19 -6.87
CA PRO A 167 8.47 22.08 -6.43
C PRO A 167 8.81 22.03 -4.94
N SER A 168 7.85 21.71 -4.10
CA SER A 168 8.02 21.57 -2.64
C SER A 168 8.79 20.31 -2.25
N GLU A 169 8.83 19.29 -3.10
CA GLU A 169 9.45 17.99 -2.85
C GLU A 169 10.59 17.66 -3.84
N ASN A 170 11.06 18.63 -4.60
CA ASN A 170 12.05 18.43 -5.68
C ASN A 170 13.41 17.89 -5.18
N HIS A 171 13.69 17.97 -3.89
CA HIS A 171 14.91 17.41 -3.30
C HIS A 171 14.86 15.87 -3.23
N ILE A 172 13.68 15.25 -3.12
CA ILE A 172 13.52 13.79 -3.00
C ILE A 172 14.01 13.07 -4.25
N PRO A 173 13.63 13.46 -5.49
CA PRO A 173 14.21 12.88 -6.70
C PRO A 173 15.72 12.96 -6.76
N TYR A 174 16.33 14.06 -6.35
CA TYR A 174 17.78 14.19 -6.28
C TYR A 174 18.41 13.17 -5.33
N LEU A 175 17.83 13.01 -4.13
CA LEU A 175 18.31 12.04 -3.16
C LEU A 175 18.16 10.61 -3.63
N MET A 176 17.07 10.31 -4.33
CA MET A 176 16.85 8.99 -4.96
C MET A 176 17.88 8.72 -6.09
N ASP A 177 18.25 9.72 -6.90
CA ASP A 177 19.32 9.57 -7.90
C ASP A 177 20.66 9.26 -7.23
N CYS A 178 20.98 9.93 -6.11
CA CYS A 178 22.19 9.65 -5.34
C CYS A 178 22.19 8.21 -4.80
N LEU A 179 21.07 7.77 -4.20
CA LEU A 179 20.89 6.40 -3.70
C LEU A 179 21.03 5.37 -4.83
N TYR A 180 20.36 5.56 -5.94
CA TYR A 180 20.46 4.66 -7.09
C TYR A 180 21.89 4.59 -7.65
N GLY A 181 22.59 5.71 -7.70
CA GLY A 181 23.99 5.77 -8.11
C GLY A 181 24.88 4.92 -7.19
N HIS A 182 24.66 5.02 -5.87
CA HIS A 182 25.36 4.20 -4.89
C HIS A 182 25.04 2.70 -5.05
N LEU A 183 23.76 2.34 -5.12
CA LEU A 183 23.35 0.94 -5.25
C LEU A 183 23.75 0.30 -6.58
N ARG A 184 23.80 1.07 -7.67
CA ARG A 184 24.40 0.60 -8.93
C ARG A 184 25.86 0.22 -8.76
N ALA A 185 26.64 1.05 -8.07
CA ALA A 185 28.05 0.81 -7.86
C ALA A 185 28.32 -0.35 -6.88
N ARG A 186 27.52 -0.46 -5.82
CA ARG A 186 27.68 -1.49 -4.78
C ARG A 186 27.13 -2.85 -5.21
N ASP A 187 25.91 -2.89 -5.75
CA ASP A 187 25.12 -4.11 -5.92
C ASP A 187 24.78 -4.41 -7.39
N GLY A 188 25.10 -3.50 -8.32
CA GLY A 188 24.74 -3.65 -9.72
C GLY A 188 23.22 -3.40 -9.97
N LEU A 189 22.58 -2.54 -9.17
CA LEU A 189 21.15 -2.21 -9.31
C LEU A 189 20.81 -1.79 -10.76
N SER A 190 19.84 -2.44 -11.38
CA SER A 190 19.19 -1.94 -12.59
C SER A 190 18.07 -0.96 -12.22
N VAL A 191 17.98 0.17 -12.93
CA VAL A 191 16.88 1.13 -12.72
C VAL A 191 16.12 1.31 -14.01
N GLU A 192 14.82 1.08 -13.98
CA GLU A 192 13.93 1.10 -15.14
C GLU A 192 12.77 2.07 -14.92
N LYS A 193 12.38 2.76 -16.00
CA LYS A 193 11.14 3.55 -16.01
C LYS A 193 9.93 2.60 -15.95
N PHE A 194 9.01 2.89 -15.05
CA PHE A 194 7.75 2.18 -14.97
C PHE A 194 6.95 2.38 -16.26
N ARG A 195 6.64 1.30 -16.97
CA ARG A 195 5.96 1.31 -18.28
C ARG A 195 4.47 1.08 -18.11
N VAL A 196 3.67 2.14 -18.28
CA VAL A 196 2.20 2.04 -18.23
C VAL A 196 1.71 1.11 -19.34
N GLY A 197 0.84 0.17 -18.99
CA GLY A 197 0.30 -0.87 -19.89
C GLY A 197 1.15 -2.14 -19.99
N ALA A 198 2.38 -2.15 -19.47
CA ALA A 198 3.24 -3.32 -19.52
C ALA A 198 2.69 -4.48 -18.68
N THR A 199 2.85 -5.68 -19.21
CA THR A 199 2.56 -6.96 -18.53
C THR A 199 3.81 -7.84 -18.44
N ASP A 200 4.93 -7.38 -18.97
CA ASP A 200 6.21 -8.07 -19.09
C ASP A 200 7.33 -7.42 -18.25
N GLN A 201 7.05 -6.36 -17.50
CA GLN A 201 8.06 -5.65 -16.74
C GLN A 201 8.26 -6.23 -15.33
N ILE A 202 7.18 -6.59 -14.68
CA ILE A 202 7.19 -7.22 -13.35
C ILE A 202 6.72 -8.66 -13.54
N VAL A 203 7.67 -9.59 -13.45
CA VAL A 203 7.42 -11.01 -13.75
C VAL A 203 8.06 -11.92 -12.70
N CYS A 204 7.60 -13.14 -12.63
CA CYS A 204 8.25 -14.20 -11.87
C CYS A 204 9.65 -14.47 -12.38
N ARG A 205 10.65 -14.52 -11.49
CA ARG A 205 12.07 -14.68 -11.82
C ARG A 205 12.68 -16.04 -11.39
N ARG A 206 11.86 -16.90 -10.75
CA ARG A 206 12.33 -18.17 -10.15
C ARG A 206 11.55 -19.39 -10.64
N GLY A 207 11.18 -19.40 -11.91
CA GLY A 207 10.54 -20.55 -12.54
C GLY A 207 9.09 -20.32 -12.96
N GLY A 208 8.57 -19.13 -12.73
CA GLY A 208 7.22 -18.75 -13.12
C GLY A 208 6.12 -19.37 -12.25
N ALA A 209 4.91 -18.91 -12.45
CA ALA A 209 3.70 -19.43 -11.81
C ALA A 209 2.53 -19.32 -12.78
N ALA A 210 1.91 -20.47 -13.09
CA ALA A 210 0.74 -20.48 -13.95
C ALA A 210 -0.40 -19.65 -13.35
N GLY A 211 -1.00 -18.79 -14.16
CA GLY A 211 -2.10 -17.93 -13.74
C GLY A 211 -1.69 -16.69 -12.94
N PHE A 212 -0.38 -16.46 -12.70
CA PHE A 212 0.10 -15.22 -12.09
C PHE A 212 0.54 -14.21 -13.14
N SER A 213 0.13 -12.95 -12.98
CA SER A 213 0.54 -11.86 -13.86
C SER A 213 0.45 -10.51 -13.14
N VAL A 214 1.23 -9.54 -13.61
CA VAL A 214 1.20 -8.15 -13.13
C VAL A 214 0.97 -7.23 -14.33
N ARG A 215 0.00 -6.34 -14.22
CA ARG A 215 -0.23 -5.28 -15.21
C ARG A 215 0.01 -3.93 -14.58
N ASN A 216 0.85 -3.11 -15.20
CA ASN A 216 1.11 -1.74 -14.83
C ASN A 216 -0.04 -0.85 -15.34
N VAL A 217 -0.83 -0.25 -14.47
CA VAL A 217 -2.08 0.41 -14.88
C VAL A 217 -2.03 1.92 -14.90
N CYS A 218 -1.18 2.54 -14.08
CA CYS A 218 -1.03 4.01 -14.10
C CYS A 218 0.38 4.45 -13.72
N ALA A 219 0.79 5.59 -14.24
CA ALA A 219 1.92 6.43 -13.81
C ALA A 219 1.90 7.76 -14.56
N ASN A 220 2.41 8.83 -13.94
CA ASN A 220 2.53 10.16 -14.55
C ASN A 220 1.20 10.70 -15.11
N GLY A 221 0.08 10.43 -14.43
CA GLY A 221 -1.25 10.83 -14.86
C GLY A 221 -1.80 10.08 -16.08
N ARG A 222 -1.11 9.02 -16.52
CA ARG A 222 -1.51 8.17 -17.64
C ARG A 222 -2.07 6.86 -17.14
N LEU A 223 -3.16 6.41 -17.74
CA LEU A 223 -3.86 5.17 -17.40
C LEU A 223 -3.89 4.23 -18.60
N ALA A 224 -3.59 2.94 -18.36
CA ALA A 224 -3.75 1.89 -19.37
C ALA A 224 -5.11 1.20 -19.20
N LEU A 225 -5.98 1.33 -20.18
CA LEU A 225 -7.28 0.70 -20.23
C LEU A 225 -7.15 -0.80 -20.58
N PRO A 226 -8.17 -1.62 -20.32
CA PRO A 226 -8.14 -3.05 -20.61
C PRO A 226 -7.96 -3.41 -22.09
N ASP A 227 -8.38 -2.53 -22.99
CA ASP A 227 -8.21 -2.68 -24.46
C ASP A 227 -6.80 -2.29 -24.96
N GLY A 228 -5.91 -1.87 -24.04
CA GLY A 228 -4.55 -1.43 -24.35
C GLY A 228 -4.42 0.06 -24.68
N MET A 229 -5.53 0.80 -24.75
CA MET A 229 -5.46 2.25 -24.93
C MET A 229 -4.86 2.93 -23.71
N ILE A 230 -3.99 3.91 -23.93
CA ILE A 230 -3.43 4.74 -22.85
C ILE A 230 -4.03 6.16 -22.96
N ILE A 231 -4.64 6.60 -21.86
CA ILE A 231 -5.23 7.93 -21.74
C ILE A 231 -4.44 8.79 -20.74
N ASP A 232 -4.40 10.08 -20.94
CA ASP A 232 -3.85 11.06 -20.00
C ASP A 232 -5.03 11.74 -19.28
N VAL A 233 -5.13 11.52 -17.96
CA VAL A 233 -6.29 11.96 -17.16
C VAL A 233 -6.00 13.17 -16.30
N ILE A 234 -4.74 13.59 -16.25
CA ILE A 234 -4.36 14.78 -15.48
C ILE A 234 -4.16 16.00 -16.37
N ARG A 235 -3.67 15.81 -17.61
CA ARG A 235 -3.41 16.92 -18.53
C ARG A 235 -4.66 17.29 -19.32
N ARG A 236 -5.27 18.42 -18.97
CA ARG A 236 -6.39 18.99 -19.73
C ARG A 236 -5.88 19.85 -20.89
N GLY A 237 -6.33 19.56 -22.11
CA GLY A 237 -5.87 20.26 -23.30
C GLY A 237 -4.36 20.17 -23.53
N GLY A 238 -3.73 19.05 -23.11
CA GLY A 238 -2.29 18.80 -23.22
C GLY A 238 -1.42 19.53 -22.20
N LYS A 239 -2.01 20.31 -21.29
CA LYS A 239 -1.30 21.08 -20.25
C LYS A 239 -1.54 20.50 -18.89
N MET A 240 -0.53 20.62 -17.99
CA MET A 240 -0.69 20.31 -16.58
C MET A 240 -1.72 21.23 -15.95
N PRO A 241 -2.51 20.73 -14.96
CA PRO A 241 -3.41 21.57 -14.19
C PRO A 241 -2.66 22.68 -13.48
N TRP A 242 -3.36 23.76 -13.16
CA TRP A 242 -2.81 24.84 -12.33
C TRP A 242 -2.44 24.35 -10.92
N PHE A 243 -3.25 23.45 -10.37
CA PHE A 243 -2.97 22.75 -9.12
C PHE A 243 -2.91 21.23 -9.35
N TRP A 244 -1.77 20.65 -9.06
CA TRP A 244 -1.49 19.21 -9.05
C TRP A 244 -0.44 18.91 -7.98
N ASN A 245 -0.30 17.67 -7.61
CA ASN A 245 0.73 17.23 -6.69
C ASN A 245 1.34 15.89 -7.14
N GLU A 246 2.37 15.46 -6.47
CA GLU A 246 3.12 14.23 -6.77
C GLU A 246 2.22 12.98 -6.72
N ASN A 247 1.19 12.96 -5.87
CA ASN A 247 0.23 11.87 -5.75
C ASN A 247 -0.44 11.52 -7.09
N HIS A 248 -0.78 12.52 -7.89
CA HIS A 248 -1.38 12.31 -9.22
C HIS A 248 -0.47 11.57 -10.21
N LEU A 249 0.80 11.41 -9.89
CA LEU A 249 1.81 10.78 -10.74
C LEU A 249 2.13 9.35 -10.31
N SER A 250 1.49 8.84 -9.28
CA SER A 250 1.73 7.52 -8.69
C SER A 250 1.71 6.38 -9.71
N CYS A 251 2.63 5.43 -9.54
CA CYS A 251 2.62 4.14 -10.20
C CYS A 251 1.57 3.22 -9.58
N GLY A 252 0.84 2.49 -10.41
CA GLY A 252 -0.15 1.54 -9.92
C GLY A 252 -0.17 0.25 -10.73
N ASN A 253 -0.60 -0.82 -10.05
CA ASN A 253 -0.59 -2.17 -10.57
C ASN A 253 -1.90 -2.92 -10.30
N VAL A 254 -2.20 -3.87 -11.17
CA VAL A 254 -3.10 -4.99 -10.90
C VAL A 254 -2.28 -6.27 -10.91
N PHE A 255 -2.26 -6.97 -9.79
CA PHE A 255 -1.71 -8.32 -9.66
C PHE A 255 -2.86 -9.31 -9.79
N SER A 256 -2.68 -10.34 -10.57
CA SER A 256 -3.68 -11.40 -10.79
C SER A 256 -3.07 -12.76 -10.50
N TYR A 257 -3.81 -13.62 -9.79
CA TYR A 257 -3.43 -15.01 -9.57
C TYR A 257 -4.70 -15.87 -9.57
N GLY A 258 -4.93 -16.61 -10.66
CA GLY A 258 -6.20 -17.28 -10.87
C GLY A 258 -7.37 -16.29 -10.88
N LYS A 259 -8.34 -16.45 -9.97
CA LYS A 259 -9.45 -15.51 -9.78
C LYS A 259 -9.12 -14.35 -8.83
N PHE A 260 -8.09 -14.51 -8.02
CA PHE A 260 -7.67 -13.44 -7.10
C PHE A 260 -7.07 -12.26 -7.85
N ARG A 261 -7.44 -11.06 -7.45
CA ARG A 261 -6.91 -9.81 -8.00
C ARG A 261 -6.61 -8.83 -6.86
N PHE A 262 -5.43 -8.23 -6.91
CA PHE A 262 -5.02 -7.14 -6.01
C PHE A 262 -4.76 -5.87 -6.81
N PHE A 263 -5.34 -4.75 -6.36
CA PHE A 263 -5.15 -3.44 -6.94
C PHE A 263 -4.40 -2.52 -5.97
N THR A 264 -3.43 -1.75 -6.49
CA THR A 264 -2.77 -0.64 -5.80
C THR A 264 -2.43 0.45 -6.80
N ALA A 265 -2.55 1.72 -6.40
CA ALA A 265 -2.22 2.88 -7.21
C ALA A 265 -1.47 3.96 -6.40
N GLY A 266 -0.68 3.54 -5.39
CA GLY A 266 0.03 4.48 -4.51
C GLY A 266 -0.96 5.48 -3.90
N ASP A 267 -0.65 6.75 -4.05
CA ASP A 267 -1.48 7.85 -3.55
C ASP A 267 -2.22 8.60 -4.67
N PHE A 268 -2.43 7.93 -5.80
CA PHE A 268 -3.22 8.53 -6.89
C PHE A 268 -4.61 8.91 -6.38
N SER A 269 -4.84 10.21 -6.16
CA SER A 269 -5.99 10.68 -5.38
C SER A 269 -6.35 12.13 -5.65
N GLY A 270 -7.40 12.55 -5.01
CA GLY A 270 -7.76 13.93 -4.77
C GLY A 270 -8.12 14.77 -5.98
N PRO A 271 -8.51 16.02 -5.73
CA PRO A 271 -8.79 16.95 -6.81
C PRO A 271 -7.52 17.53 -7.42
N ALA A 272 -7.57 17.74 -8.73
CA ALA A 272 -6.72 18.67 -9.45
C ALA A 272 -7.56 19.89 -9.87
N MET A 273 -6.90 21.01 -10.20
CA MET A 273 -7.57 22.25 -10.61
C MET A 273 -6.96 22.75 -11.92
N ASP A 274 -7.78 23.00 -12.92
CA ASP A 274 -7.33 23.55 -14.17
C ASP A 274 -7.06 25.06 -14.12
N ALA A 275 -6.56 25.63 -15.23
CA ALA A 275 -6.21 27.05 -15.31
C ALA A 275 -7.43 27.99 -15.20
N GLN A 276 -8.65 27.48 -15.36
CA GLN A 276 -9.90 28.20 -15.18
C GLN A 276 -10.41 28.14 -13.74
N GLY A 277 -9.74 27.39 -12.86
CA GLY A 277 -10.15 27.17 -11.46
C GLY A 277 -11.18 26.04 -11.29
N GLU A 278 -11.47 25.28 -12.35
CA GLU A 278 -12.40 24.15 -12.30
C GLU A 278 -11.72 22.94 -11.66
N THR A 279 -12.35 22.44 -10.60
CA THR A 279 -11.87 21.24 -9.89
C THR A 279 -12.35 19.98 -10.60
N PHE A 280 -11.45 19.01 -10.74
CA PHE A 280 -11.76 17.67 -11.25
C PHE A 280 -11.02 16.58 -10.46
N TRP A 281 -11.50 15.34 -10.55
CA TRP A 281 -10.96 14.21 -9.79
C TRP A 281 -10.34 13.18 -10.74
N PRO A 282 -9.02 13.23 -10.98
CA PRO A 282 -8.35 12.25 -11.84
C PRO A 282 -8.52 10.81 -11.35
N GLU A 283 -8.67 10.60 -10.04
CA GLU A 283 -8.84 9.28 -9.42
C GLU A 283 -10.13 8.56 -9.87
N GLU A 284 -11.18 9.29 -10.23
CA GLU A 284 -12.42 8.67 -10.75
C GLU A 284 -12.16 7.85 -12.02
N GLU A 285 -11.20 8.28 -12.82
CA GLU A 285 -10.82 7.59 -14.07
C GLU A 285 -10.10 6.25 -13.82
N LEU A 286 -9.55 6.02 -12.61
CA LEU A 286 -8.95 4.72 -12.26
C LEU A 286 -9.96 3.56 -12.35
N ALA A 287 -11.25 3.82 -12.20
CA ALA A 287 -12.29 2.80 -12.39
C ALA A 287 -12.21 2.17 -13.80
N ARG A 288 -11.72 2.91 -14.81
CA ARG A 288 -11.63 2.47 -16.20
C ARG A 288 -10.48 1.47 -16.45
N VAL A 289 -9.46 1.42 -15.59
CA VAL A 289 -8.37 0.46 -15.76
C VAL A 289 -8.77 -0.95 -15.37
N LEU A 290 -9.88 -1.12 -14.67
CA LEU A 290 -10.36 -2.41 -14.19
C LEU A 290 -11.35 -3.01 -15.22
N ASP A 291 -11.06 -4.21 -15.68
CA ASP A 291 -11.93 -5.04 -16.52
C ASP A 291 -12.92 -5.88 -15.68
N ALA A 292 -12.57 -6.17 -14.43
CA ALA A 292 -13.40 -6.92 -13.48
C ALA A 292 -13.17 -6.41 -12.04
N PRO A 293 -14.05 -6.76 -11.08
CA PRO A 293 -13.83 -6.53 -9.67
C PRO A 293 -12.51 -7.10 -9.18
N VAL A 294 -12.01 -6.61 -8.03
CA VAL A 294 -10.78 -7.10 -7.40
C VAL A 294 -11.10 -7.75 -6.05
N SER A 295 -10.24 -8.65 -5.58
CA SER A 295 -10.41 -9.32 -4.30
C SER A 295 -9.98 -8.43 -3.13
N VAL A 296 -8.85 -7.75 -3.34
CA VAL A 296 -8.24 -6.83 -2.36
C VAL A 296 -7.83 -5.55 -3.10
N ALA A 297 -8.07 -4.40 -2.49
CA ALA A 297 -7.61 -3.11 -3.01
C ALA A 297 -6.95 -2.30 -1.89
N LYS A 298 -5.72 -1.87 -2.09
CA LYS A 298 -5.12 -0.89 -1.19
C LYS A 298 -5.94 0.41 -1.26
N VAL A 299 -6.24 0.99 -0.10
CA VAL A 299 -6.85 2.32 -0.06
C VAL A 299 -5.83 3.34 -0.53
N ASN A 300 -6.14 4.08 -1.60
CA ASN A 300 -5.25 5.10 -2.13
C ASN A 300 -5.06 6.23 -1.12
N HIS A 301 -3.87 6.84 -1.11
CA HIS A 301 -3.54 8.03 -0.31
C HIS A 301 -3.98 7.91 1.15
N HIS A 302 -3.76 6.73 1.74
CA HIS A 302 -4.08 6.44 3.14
C HIS A 302 -5.55 6.73 3.54
N GLY A 303 -6.44 6.90 2.55
CA GLY A 303 -7.83 7.35 2.76
C GLY A 303 -7.96 8.85 2.99
N PHE A 304 -6.97 9.65 2.59
CA PHE A 304 -7.03 11.11 2.68
C PHE A 304 -7.50 11.70 1.34
N LYS A 305 -8.74 12.23 1.31
CA LYS A 305 -9.37 12.78 0.09
C LYS A 305 -9.24 11.86 -1.12
N SER A 306 -9.61 10.61 -0.95
CA SER A 306 -9.45 9.56 -1.95
C SER A 306 -10.64 8.59 -1.97
N MET A 307 -10.57 7.57 -2.82
CA MET A 307 -11.56 6.49 -2.93
C MET A 307 -12.95 7.01 -3.36
N PRO A 308 -13.07 7.64 -4.54
CA PRO A 308 -14.37 8.10 -5.03
C PRO A 308 -15.35 6.95 -5.25
N ASP A 309 -16.64 7.26 -5.20
CA ASP A 309 -17.73 6.27 -5.29
C ASP A 309 -17.64 5.39 -6.54
N SER A 310 -17.30 5.99 -7.68
CA SER A 310 -17.15 5.27 -8.96
C SER A 310 -16.08 4.20 -8.89
N LEU A 311 -14.96 4.50 -8.22
CA LEU A 311 -13.84 3.57 -8.05
C LEU A 311 -14.21 2.45 -7.06
N LEU A 312 -14.81 2.78 -5.91
CA LEU A 312 -15.25 1.78 -4.93
C LEU A 312 -16.25 0.79 -5.54
N ARG A 313 -17.27 1.30 -6.26
CA ARG A 313 -18.25 0.44 -6.95
C ARG A 313 -17.60 -0.47 -8.01
N LYS A 314 -16.62 0.04 -8.74
CA LYS A 314 -15.92 -0.74 -9.76
C LYS A 314 -15.00 -1.79 -9.18
N MET A 315 -14.26 -1.45 -8.11
CA MET A 315 -13.39 -2.38 -7.40
C MET A 315 -14.20 -3.50 -6.74
N CYS A 316 -15.27 -3.15 -6.05
CA CYS A 316 -16.12 -4.07 -5.30
C CYS A 316 -15.30 -5.08 -4.48
N ALA A 317 -14.20 -4.62 -3.86
CA ALA A 317 -13.27 -5.50 -3.16
C ALA A 317 -13.85 -5.98 -1.83
N LYS A 318 -13.43 -7.17 -1.40
CA LYS A 318 -13.81 -7.70 -0.09
C LYS A 318 -12.97 -7.12 1.03
N VAL A 319 -11.71 -6.80 0.76
CA VAL A 319 -10.77 -6.28 1.77
C VAL A 319 -10.07 -5.04 1.22
N TYR A 320 -10.06 -3.99 2.05
CA TYR A 320 -9.38 -2.72 1.79
C TYR A 320 -8.34 -2.46 2.90
N PRO A 321 -7.08 -2.88 2.74
CA PRO A 321 -5.99 -2.50 3.65
C PRO A 321 -5.67 -1.01 3.53
N VAL A 322 -5.36 -0.38 4.67
CA VAL A 322 -5.02 1.04 4.76
C VAL A 322 -3.67 1.21 5.44
N CYS A 323 -2.71 1.79 4.75
CA CYS A 323 -1.42 2.15 5.32
C CYS A 323 -1.56 3.47 6.11
N THR A 324 -1.91 3.39 7.39
CA THR A 324 -2.12 4.56 8.24
C THR A 324 -0.83 4.98 8.94
N TRP A 325 -0.52 6.26 9.01
CA TRP A 325 0.60 6.82 9.77
C TRP A 325 0.26 8.17 10.44
N ASP A 326 -0.97 8.67 10.24
CA ASP A 326 -1.49 9.92 10.79
C ASP A 326 -2.90 9.67 11.35
N VAL A 327 -3.26 10.30 12.45
CA VAL A 327 -4.59 10.14 13.08
C VAL A 327 -5.74 10.64 12.21
N LEU A 328 -5.45 11.47 11.19
CA LEU A 328 -6.43 11.94 10.21
C LEU A 328 -6.68 10.94 9.07
N HIS A 329 -5.90 9.88 8.98
CA HIS A 329 -6.12 8.83 7.99
C HIS A 329 -7.29 7.95 8.39
N LEU A 330 -8.00 7.68 7.55
CA LEU A 330 -9.20 7.81 6.76
C LEU A 330 -9.96 9.08 7.12
N THR A 331 -10.07 10.02 6.21
CA THR A 331 -10.89 11.24 6.40
C THR A 331 -12.37 10.91 6.49
N ASP A 332 -13.17 11.78 7.11
CA ASP A 332 -14.60 11.53 7.33
C ASP A 332 -15.37 11.33 6.04
N ASP A 333 -15.00 12.03 4.97
CA ASP A 333 -15.60 11.87 3.65
C ASP A 333 -15.24 10.51 3.02
N CYS A 334 -14.04 10.01 3.23
CA CYS A 334 -13.63 8.68 2.81
C CYS A 334 -14.40 7.60 3.60
N LEU A 335 -14.48 7.74 4.93
CA LEU A 335 -15.28 6.85 5.78
C LEU A 335 -16.76 6.83 5.37
N ALA A 336 -17.33 7.99 5.04
CA ALA A 336 -18.71 8.09 4.58
C ALA A 336 -18.93 7.32 3.27
N ARG A 337 -17.99 7.40 2.33
CA ARG A 337 -18.04 6.62 1.07
C ARG A 337 -18.00 5.11 1.33
N PHE A 338 -17.14 4.64 2.24
CA PHE A 338 -17.11 3.23 2.67
C PHE A 338 -18.36 2.82 3.47
N ALA A 339 -19.03 3.76 4.14
CA ALA A 339 -20.26 3.50 4.86
C ALA A 339 -21.49 3.43 3.95
N ASP A 340 -21.42 3.89 2.70
CA ASP A 340 -22.53 3.83 1.75
C ASP A 340 -22.70 2.39 1.18
N PRO A 341 -23.88 1.76 1.34
CA PRO A 341 -24.16 0.42 0.81
C PRO A 341 -24.15 0.34 -0.72
N GLN A 342 -24.18 1.47 -1.40
CA GLN A 342 -24.09 1.51 -2.86
C GLN A 342 -22.64 1.34 -3.34
N ASN A 343 -21.66 1.62 -2.48
CA ASN A 343 -20.24 1.60 -2.84
C ASN A 343 -19.55 0.30 -2.48
N VAL A 344 -19.98 -0.36 -1.42
CA VAL A 344 -19.36 -1.58 -0.89
C VAL A 344 -20.40 -2.61 -0.47
N THR A 345 -20.01 -3.88 -0.41
CA THR A 345 -20.87 -4.96 0.05
C THR A 345 -20.91 -5.04 1.58
N PRO A 346 -21.97 -5.67 2.18
CA PRO A 346 -22.07 -5.79 3.65
C PRO A 346 -20.92 -6.58 4.31
N ASP A 347 -20.24 -7.44 3.56
CA ASP A 347 -19.11 -8.25 3.99
C ASP A 347 -17.74 -7.60 3.70
N THR A 348 -17.73 -6.38 3.16
CA THR A 348 -16.50 -5.60 2.95
C THR A 348 -15.81 -5.29 4.29
N VAL A 349 -14.50 -5.49 4.31
CA VAL A 349 -13.65 -5.29 5.47
C VAL A 349 -12.63 -4.18 5.17
N LEU A 350 -12.59 -3.17 6.04
CA LEU A 350 -11.60 -2.11 6.02
C LEU A 350 -10.55 -2.40 7.10
N VAL A 351 -9.26 -2.42 6.74
CA VAL A 351 -8.18 -2.88 7.63
C VAL A 351 -7.07 -1.81 7.74
N PRO A 352 -7.21 -0.85 8.65
CA PRO A 352 -6.14 0.09 8.96
C PRO A 352 -5.01 -0.61 9.74
N GLY A 353 -3.77 -0.26 9.46
CA GLY A 353 -2.61 -0.75 10.21
C GLY A 353 -2.66 -0.32 11.68
N CYS A 354 -3.12 0.90 11.94
CA CYS A 354 -3.47 1.39 13.27
C CYS A 354 -4.63 2.37 13.13
N PHE A 355 -5.54 2.36 14.08
CA PHE A 355 -6.72 3.21 14.04
C PHE A 355 -7.02 3.80 15.40
N GLY A 356 -7.14 5.13 15.47
CA GLY A 356 -7.53 5.83 16.69
C GLY A 356 -8.93 5.42 17.17
N THR A 357 -9.09 5.30 18.49
CA THR A 357 -10.36 4.90 19.12
C THR A 357 -11.54 5.79 18.74
N VAL A 358 -11.30 7.09 18.57
CA VAL A 358 -12.34 8.07 18.20
C VAL A 358 -12.92 7.77 16.81
N ARG A 359 -12.06 7.65 15.80
CA ARG A 359 -12.48 7.37 14.41
C ARG A 359 -13.26 6.07 14.29
N ARG A 360 -12.82 5.04 15.00
CA ARG A 360 -13.56 3.78 15.03
C ARG A 360 -14.95 3.91 15.60
N THR A 361 -15.10 4.70 16.69
CA THR A 361 -16.40 4.95 17.32
C THR A 361 -17.33 5.68 16.36
N GLU A 362 -16.84 6.66 15.61
CA GLU A 362 -17.60 7.38 14.59
C GLU A 362 -18.05 6.46 13.45
N ALA A 363 -17.13 5.63 12.93
CA ALA A 363 -17.45 4.65 11.90
C ALA A 363 -18.50 3.62 12.35
N ASN A 364 -18.43 3.17 13.61
CA ASN A 364 -19.43 2.27 14.21
C ASN A 364 -20.77 2.96 14.47
N ALA A 365 -20.76 4.26 14.82
CA ALA A 365 -21.99 5.05 15.01
C ALA A 365 -22.78 5.19 13.69
N ALA A 366 -22.12 5.12 12.55
CA ALA A 366 -22.75 5.03 11.23
C ALA A 366 -23.42 3.67 10.96
N GLY A 367 -23.47 2.76 11.94
CA GLY A 367 -24.19 1.49 11.89
C GLY A 367 -23.48 0.37 11.13
N ARG A 368 -22.18 0.51 10.82
CA ARG A 368 -21.42 -0.48 10.07
C ARG A 368 -20.17 -0.94 10.82
N LYS A 369 -20.01 -2.24 10.91
CA LYS A 369 -18.77 -2.87 11.34
C LYS A 369 -17.78 -2.94 10.16
N LEU A 370 -17.27 -1.79 9.76
CA LEU A 370 -16.25 -1.72 8.69
C LEU A 370 -14.94 -2.34 9.11
N PHE A 371 -14.69 -2.47 10.41
CA PHE A 371 -13.41 -2.95 10.94
C PHE A 371 -13.56 -4.35 11.53
N PRO A 372 -12.59 -5.25 11.27
CA PRO A 372 -12.59 -6.56 11.90
C PRO A 372 -12.22 -6.44 13.39
N GLY A 373 -13.13 -6.85 14.27
CA GLY A 373 -12.84 -7.08 15.68
C GLY A 373 -12.42 -5.86 16.53
N PRO A 374 -11.66 -6.05 17.60
CA PRO A 374 -11.20 -5.01 18.54
C PRO A 374 -10.21 -4.03 17.87
N VAL A 375 -10.04 -2.85 18.49
CA VAL A 375 -9.01 -1.88 18.05
C VAL A 375 -7.63 -2.47 18.26
N TYR A 376 -6.87 -2.59 17.19
CA TYR A 376 -5.47 -2.98 17.27
C TYR A 376 -4.61 -1.72 17.44
N ALA A 377 -3.67 -1.79 18.37
CA ALA A 377 -2.71 -0.71 18.62
C ALA A 377 -1.65 -0.58 17.52
N GLY A 378 -1.71 -1.45 16.51
CA GLY A 378 -0.85 -1.54 15.35
C GLY A 378 -0.74 -2.98 14.88
N VAL A 379 -1.00 -3.22 13.60
CA VAL A 379 -0.91 -4.54 13.00
C VAL A 379 -0.25 -4.48 11.62
N HIS A 380 0.56 -5.49 11.32
CA HIS A 380 0.87 -5.82 9.94
C HIS A 380 -0.29 -6.64 9.37
N THR A 381 -0.64 -6.38 8.12
CA THR A 381 -1.71 -7.11 7.43
C THR A 381 -1.10 -8.00 6.37
N VAL A 382 -1.42 -9.29 6.39
CA VAL A 382 -0.96 -10.27 5.40
C VAL A 382 -2.15 -10.82 4.65
N VAL A 383 -2.09 -10.74 3.32
CA VAL A 383 -3.02 -11.44 2.43
C VAL A 383 -2.26 -12.62 1.84
N ASP A 384 -2.73 -13.83 2.13
CA ASP A 384 -2.14 -15.08 1.62
C ASP A 384 -3.09 -15.77 0.65
N VAL A 385 -2.62 -15.98 -0.57
CA VAL A 385 -3.39 -16.54 -1.68
C VAL A 385 -2.79 -17.88 -2.09
N PRO A 386 -3.42 -19.01 -1.75
CA PRO A 386 -2.96 -20.33 -2.16
C PRO A 386 -2.94 -20.52 -3.68
N SER A 387 -2.25 -21.56 -4.13
CA SER A 387 -2.21 -21.97 -5.54
C SER A 387 -3.60 -22.05 -6.15
N GLY A 388 -3.74 -21.44 -7.34
CA GLY A 388 -5.03 -21.37 -8.05
C GLY A 388 -5.84 -20.12 -7.77
N GLY A 389 -5.57 -19.37 -6.69
CA GLY A 389 -6.18 -18.06 -6.42
C GLY A 389 -7.70 -18.07 -6.27
N GLU A 390 -8.29 -19.18 -5.82
CA GLU A 390 -9.74 -19.31 -5.63
C GLU A 390 -10.21 -18.68 -4.30
N THR A 391 -9.37 -18.69 -3.31
CA THR A 391 -9.61 -18.15 -1.96
C THR A 391 -8.38 -17.42 -1.47
N PHE A 392 -8.54 -16.61 -0.44
CA PHE A 392 -7.40 -16.01 0.26
C PHE A 392 -7.67 -15.91 1.76
N THR A 393 -6.60 -15.82 2.53
CA THR A 393 -6.64 -15.61 3.97
C THR A 393 -6.09 -14.22 4.28
N LEU A 394 -6.81 -13.49 5.10
CA LEU A 394 -6.38 -12.25 5.71
C LEU A 394 -5.88 -12.57 7.13
N THR A 395 -4.62 -12.29 7.41
CA THR A 395 -4.00 -12.49 8.72
C THR A 395 -3.50 -11.15 9.25
N LEU A 396 -3.85 -10.81 10.47
CA LEU A 396 -3.35 -9.63 11.17
C LEU A 396 -2.28 -10.08 12.18
N LEU A 397 -1.09 -9.46 12.09
CA LEU A 397 0.05 -9.75 12.96
C LEU A 397 0.29 -8.58 13.90
N ASP A 398 0.59 -8.86 15.15
CA ASP A 398 0.95 -7.83 16.12
C ASP A 398 2.21 -7.08 15.68
N ALA A 399 2.13 -5.75 15.56
CA ALA A 399 3.26 -4.92 15.17
C ALA A 399 4.05 -4.36 16.37
N ARG A 400 3.61 -4.64 17.61
CA ARG A 400 4.25 -4.12 18.84
C ARG A 400 5.54 -4.86 19.21
N ASP A 401 5.79 -5.97 18.56
CA ASP A 401 7.03 -6.74 18.70
C ASP A 401 7.39 -7.44 17.39
N GLU A 402 8.49 -8.16 17.37
CA GLU A 402 8.96 -8.87 16.19
C GLU A 402 8.56 -10.37 16.18
N ASP A 403 7.70 -10.81 17.08
CA ASP A 403 7.36 -12.23 17.24
C ASP A 403 6.40 -12.74 16.17
N MET A 404 5.82 -11.86 15.34
CA MET A 404 4.88 -12.23 14.28
C MET A 404 3.67 -13.01 14.80
N ARG A 405 3.13 -12.62 15.96
CA ARG A 405 1.96 -13.28 16.53
C ARG A 405 0.70 -12.90 15.78
N ILE A 406 -0.10 -13.93 15.48
CA ILE A 406 -1.41 -13.74 14.84
C ILE A 406 -2.40 -13.19 15.87
N VAL A 407 -3.02 -12.04 15.56
CA VAL A 407 -4.07 -11.43 16.40
C VAL A 407 -5.46 -11.63 15.83
N ASP A 408 -5.59 -11.79 14.52
CA ASP A 408 -6.85 -12.18 13.85
C ASP A 408 -6.54 -12.88 12.51
N GLU A 409 -7.44 -13.79 12.12
CA GLU A 409 -7.34 -14.49 10.83
C GLU A 409 -8.72 -14.72 10.24
N ARG A 410 -8.90 -14.45 8.95
CA ARG A 410 -10.16 -14.63 8.21
C ARG A 410 -9.91 -15.20 6.83
N ARG A 411 -10.79 -16.08 6.37
CA ARG A 411 -10.76 -16.65 5.03
C ARG A 411 -11.90 -16.08 4.17
N PHE A 412 -11.58 -15.80 2.92
CA PHE A 412 -12.49 -15.25 1.93
C PHE A 412 -12.56 -16.13 0.68
#